data_e8d61064c30d8ab7e1236e9b4a77405a
#
_entry.id   e8d61064c30d8ab7e1236e9b4a77405a
#
_cell.length_a   1.000
_cell.length_b   1.000
_cell.length_c   1.000
_cell.angle_alpha   90.00
_cell.angle_beta   90.00
_cell.angle_gamma   90.00
#
_symmetry.space_group_name_H-M   'P 1'
#
loop_
_entity.id
_entity.type
_entity.pdbx_description
1 polymer ?
#
loop_
_entity_poly.entity_id
_entity_poly.type
_entity_poly.pdbx_seq_one_letter_code
_entity_poly.pdbx_strand_id
1 'polypeptide(L)'
;VEVTPSILTADFSRLGETLEEAIAAGIDWIHMDVMDGNWVVNRTITFGPALIRSVRERLGPEVTIDCHLMITNAEETWEQYADAGADMVIAHIEAVDDFPSLIKALHGANVQAGCVLNPATPVDSVMNLLSELDLVLVMSVVPGKGGQSFMPEVEAKVRAFRSAIDAQVAAGGRVTKLMIDGGIKDHNAAMVAEWGIDIAVVGSGLINERATIAENLGAINAALGK
;
A
#
# COMPACT_ATOMS: atom_id res chain seq x y z
N VAL A 1 12.66 -7.31 1.18
CA VAL A 1 11.22 -6.97 1.12
C VAL A 1 10.76 -6.53 2.50
N GLU A 2 10.19 -5.34 2.63
CA GLU A 2 9.52 -4.86 3.84
C GLU A 2 8.11 -5.45 3.93
N VAL A 3 7.57 -5.60 5.14
CA VAL A 3 6.19 -6.07 5.36
C VAL A 3 5.43 -4.97 6.06
N THR A 4 4.31 -4.51 5.46
CA THR A 4 3.41 -3.54 6.06
C THR A 4 2.02 -4.16 6.27
N PRO A 5 1.38 -3.98 7.45
CA PRO A 5 0.03 -4.44 7.68
C PRO A 5 -1.00 -3.57 6.97
N SER A 6 -1.93 -4.20 6.23
CA SER A 6 -3.21 -3.55 5.94
C SER A 6 -4.11 -3.67 7.16
N ILE A 7 -4.60 -2.56 7.66
CA ILE A 7 -5.52 -2.54 8.80
C ILE A 7 -6.94 -2.98 8.46
N LEU A 8 -7.24 -3.19 7.19
CA LEU A 8 -8.58 -3.55 6.71
C LEU A 8 -9.12 -4.85 7.35
N THR A 9 -8.21 -5.73 7.80
CA THR A 9 -8.56 -7.00 8.46
C THR A 9 -8.54 -6.92 10.00
N ALA A 10 -8.20 -5.76 10.57
CA ALA A 10 -8.17 -5.56 12.01
C ALA A 10 -9.57 -5.38 12.60
N ASP A 11 -9.72 -5.68 13.88
CA ASP A 11 -10.87 -5.25 14.67
C ASP A 11 -10.73 -3.75 14.99
N PHE A 12 -11.54 -2.90 14.34
CA PHE A 12 -11.46 -1.46 14.52
C PHE A 12 -11.80 -1.00 15.93
N SER A 13 -12.52 -1.80 16.73
CA SER A 13 -12.77 -1.49 18.12
C SER A 13 -11.52 -1.57 19.00
N ARG A 14 -10.46 -2.27 18.51
CA ARG A 14 -9.18 -2.48 19.19
C ARG A 14 -8.00 -2.10 18.32
N LEU A 15 -8.23 -1.29 17.29
CA LEU A 15 -7.20 -0.97 16.28
C LEU A 15 -5.91 -0.44 16.91
N GLY A 16 -6.00 0.45 17.89
CA GLY A 16 -4.83 1.02 18.55
C GLY A 16 -3.94 -0.04 19.20
N GLU A 17 -4.53 -1.05 19.87
CA GLU A 17 -3.78 -2.15 20.49
C GLU A 17 -3.10 -3.01 19.41
N THR A 18 -3.83 -3.31 18.32
CA THR A 18 -3.31 -4.06 17.18
C THR A 18 -2.11 -3.37 16.53
N LEU A 19 -2.18 -2.04 16.38
CA LEU A 19 -1.08 -1.26 15.81
C LEU A 19 0.14 -1.22 16.74
N GLU A 20 -0.06 -1.07 18.06
CA GLU A 20 1.03 -1.14 19.04
C GLU A 20 1.71 -2.52 19.05
N GLU A 21 0.93 -3.60 18.90
CA GLU A 21 1.48 -4.95 18.74
C GLU A 21 2.33 -5.07 17.46
N ALA A 22 1.87 -4.48 16.35
CA ALA A 22 2.62 -4.46 15.10
C ALA A 22 3.97 -3.70 15.24
N ILE A 23 3.94 -2.52 15.86
CA ILE A 23 5.15 -1.73 16.12
C ILE A 23 6.11 -2.48 17.06
N ALA A 24 5.59 -3.11 18.13
CA ALA A 24 6.40 -3.93 19.03
C ALA A 24 7.04 -5.14 18.34
N ALA A 25 6.43 -5.66 17.28
CA ALA A 25 6.98 -6.71 16.43
C ALA A 25 8.05 -6.22 15.44
N GLY A 26 8.32 -4.90 15.38
CA GLY A 26 9.34 -4.29 14.51
C GLY A 26 8.81 -3.76 13.19
N ILE A 27 7.51 -3.58 13.05
CA ILE A 27 6.89 -2.92 11.88
C ILE A 27 6.95 -1.41 12.11
N ASP A 28 7.37 -0.65 11.11
CA ASP A 28 7.49 0.80 11.12
C ASP A 28 6.69 1.49 10.01
N TRP A 29 5.87 0.74 9.27
CA TRP A 29 5.03 1.21 8.18
C TRP A 29 3.62 0.63 8.28
N ILE A 30 2.59 1.47 8.17
CA ILE A 30 1.16 1.08 8.25
C ILE A 30 0.44 1.48 6.97
N HIS A 31 -0.26 0.52 6.36
CA HIS A 31 -1.06 0.72 5.15
C HIS A 31 -2.55 0.92 5.50
N MET A 32 -3.10 2.07 5.10
CA MET A 32 -4.44 2.52 5.43
C MET A 32 -5.36 2.46 4.21
N ASP A 33 -6.17 1.41 4.08
CA ASP A 33 -7.11 1.19 2.97
C ASP A 33 -8.38 2.05 3.12
N VAL A 34 -8.44 3.19 2.43
CA VAL A 34 -9.57 4.12 2.46
C VAL A 34 -10.55 3.83 1.33
N MET A 35 -11.82 3.58 1.68
CA MET A 35 -12.89 3.30 0.72
C MET A 35 -14.13 4.15 1.01
N ASP A 36 -14.71 4.75 -0.05
CA ASP A 36 -15.84 5.67 0.04
C ASP A 36 -17.21 5.03 -0.24
N GLY A 37 -17.24 3.72 -0.53
CA GLY A 37 -18.46 3.01 -0.90
C GLY A 37 -18.96 3.29 -2.33
N ASN A 38 -18.25 4.10 -3.10
CA ASN A 38 -18.62 4.45 -4.48
C ASN A 38 -17.65 3.87 -5.51
N TRP A 39 -16.36 4.03 -5.28
CA TRP A 39 -15.34 3.62 -6.24
C TRP A 39 -15.19 2.10 -6.32
N VAL A 40 -15.16 1.41 -5.18
CA VAL A 40 -15.05 -0.06 -5.15
C VAL A 40 -16.35 -0.75 -5.54
N VAL A 41 -16.26 -1.84 -6.31
CA VAL A 41 -17.42 -2.55 -6.88
C VAL A 41 -18.39 -3.06 -5.80
N ASN A 42 -17.88 -3.54 -4.68
CA ASN A 42 -18.66 -4.11 -3.58
C ASN A 42 -19.19 -3.07 -2.59
N ARG A 43 -19.00 -1.77 -2.86
CA ARG A 43 -19.55 -0.65 -2.06
C ARG A 43 -19.08 -0.63 -0.61
N THR A 44 -17.89 -1.15 -0.33
CA THR A 44 -17.29 -1.08 1.02
C THR A 44 -17.01 0.37 1.39
N ILE A 45 -17.34 0.73 2.63
CA ILE A 45 -16.91 1.96 3.29
C ILE A 45 -15.99 1.55 4.44
N THR A 46 -14.84 2.20 4.58
CA THR A 46 -13.92 1.90 5.68
C THR A 46 -13.85 3.07 6.67
N PHE A 47 -13.02 4.04 6.41
CA PHE A 47 -12.77 5.18 7.28
C PHE A 47 -12.25 6.36 6.45
N GLY A 48 -12.06 7.49 7.12
CA GLY A 48 -11.55 8.71 6.51
C GLY A 48 -10.46 9.38 7.35
N PRO A 49 -10.15 10.65 7.09
CA PRO A 49 -9.02 11.38 7.72
C PRO A 49 -9.03 11.39 9.25
N ALA A 50 -10.21 11.31 9.89
CA ALA A 50 -10.32 11.30 11.34
C ALA A 50 -9.62 10.07 11.97
N LEU A 51 -9.75 8.88 11.37
CA LEU A 51 -9.04 7.69 11.85
C LEU A 51 -7.53 7.80 11.62
N ILE A 52 -7.11 8.31 10.47
CA ILE A 52 -5.70 8.52 10.15
C ILE A 52 -5.03 9.42 11.20
N ARG A 53 -5.68 10.53 11.55
CA ARG A 53 -5.23 11.43 12.61
C ARG A 53 -5.08 10.71 13.95
N SER A 54 -6.08 9.92 14.34
CA SER A 54 -6.04 9.16 15.60
C SER A 54 -4.90 8.13 15.62
N VAL A 55 -4.64 7.48 14.49
CA VAL A 55 -3.51 6.55 14.32
C VAL A 55 -2.18 7.29 14.41
N ARG A 56 -2.03 8.43 13.71
CA ARG A 56 -0.82 9.27 13.77
C ARG A 56 -0.55 9.77 15.21
N GLU A 57 -1.56 10.27 15.89
CA GLU A 57 -1.43 10.74 17.29
C GLU A 57 -1.00 9.62 18.24
N ARG A 58 -1.47 8.39 18.00
CA ARG A 58 -1.13 7.23 18.83
C ARG A 58 0.26 6.67 18.55
N LEU A 59 0.66 6.56 17.28
CA LEU A 59 1.91 5.93 16.89
C LEU A 59 3.11 6.89 16.86
N GLY A 60 2.86 8.20 16.83
CA GLY A 60 3.92 9.21 16.73
C GLY A 60 4.46 9.40 15.32
N PRO A 61 5.47 10.27 15.13
CA PRO A 61 5.96 10.68 13.82
C PRO A 61 6.94 9.70 13.16
N GLU A 62 7.46 8.72 13.90
CA GLU A 62 8.50 7.81 13.41
C GLU A 62 7.94 6.66 12.55
N VAL A 63 6.63 6.42 12.63
CA VAL A 63 5.94 5.37 11.87
C VAL A 63 5.46 5.93 10.55
N THR A 64 5.81 5.30 9.45
CA THR A 64 5.29 5.66 8.12
C THR A 64 3.82 5.28 8.00
N ILE A 65 2.96 6.20 7.60
CA ILE A 65 1.55 5.96 7.29
C ILE A 65 1.32 6.28 5.82
N ASP A 66 0.99 5.28 5.03
CA ASP A 66 0.45 5.49 3.70
C ASP A 66 -1.07 5.36 3.67
N CYS A 67 -1.71 6.17 2.84
CA CYS A 67 -3.14 6.16 2.59
C CYS A 67 -3.42 5.70 1.17
N HIS A 68 -3.90 4.47 1.02
CA HIS A 68 -4.36 3.91 -0.23
C HIS A 68 -5.81 4.34 -0.49
N LEU A 69 -5.98 5.26 -1.43
CA LEU A 69 -7.26 5.91 -1.70
C LEU A 69 -8.05 5.19 -2.80
N MET A 70 -8.97 4.33 -2.39
CA MET A 70 -9.98 3.67 -3.23
C MET A 70 -11.28 4.48 -3.22
N ILE A 71 -11.21 5.73 -3.65
CA ILE A 71 -12.28 6.74 -3.59
C ILE A 71 -12.44 7.46 -4.92
N THR A 72 -13.61 8.03 -5.15
CA THR A 72 -13.98 8.69 -6.42
C THR A 72 -13.40 10.11 -6.59
N ASN A 73 -12.94 10.72 -5.51
CA ASN A 73 -12.54 12.12 -5.46
C ASN A 73 -11.15 12.34 -4.84
N ALA A 74 -10.20 11.44 -5.12
CA ALA A 74 -8.84 11.49 -4.57
C ALA A 74 -8.13 12.82 -4.89
N GLU A 75 -8.27 13.35 -6.12
CA GLU A 75 -7.69 14.63 -6.55
C GLU A 75 -8.18 15.84 -5.74
N GLU A 76 -9.44 15.78 -5.27
CA GLU A 76 -10.07 16.89 -4.55
C GLU A 76 -9.85 16.82 -3.04
N THR A 77 -9.51 15.63 -2.51
CA THR A 77 -9.55 15.38 -1.06
C THR A 77 -8.24 14.90 -0.46
N TRP A 78 -7.19 14.66 -1.25
CA TRP A 78 -5.90 14.17 -0.77
C TRP A 78 -5.31 15.02 0.36
N GLU A 79 -5.50 16.34 0.34
CA GLU A 79 -5.01 17.26 1.38
C GLU A 79 -5.54 16.89 2.77
N GLN A 80 -6.77 16.40 2.87
CA GLN A 80 -7.37 16.01 4.15
C GLN A 80 -6.64 14.81 4.79
N TYR A 81 -6.10 13.90 3.97
CA TYR A 81 -5.31 12.74 4.44
C TYR A 81 -3.88 13.16 4.80
N ALA A 82 -3.28 14.05 4.02
CA ALA A 82 -1.99 14.66 4.33
C ALA A 82 -2.05 15.43 5.66
N ASP A 83 -3.04 16.31 5.85
CA ASP A 83 -3.28 17.07 7.08
C ASP A 83 -3.61 16.16 8.29
N ALA A 84 -4.13 14.98 8.03
CA ALA A 84 -4.37 13.98 9.07
C ALA A 84 -3.08 13.23 9.49
N GLY A 85 -1.99 13.40 8.75
CA GLY A 85 -0.68 12.84 9.08
C GLY A 85 -0.26 11.66 8.21
N ALA A 86 -0.80 11.50 7.01
CA ALA A 86 -0.26 10.57 6.02
C ALA A 86 1.09 11.08 5.50
N ASP A 87 2.10 10.21 5.47
CA ASP A 87 3.41 10.48 4.87
C ASP A 87 3.38 10.25 3.36
N MET A 88 2.47 9.38 2.92
CA MET A 88 2.27 9.02 1.53
C MET A 88 0.79 8.92 1.19
N VAL A 89 0.42 9.41 0.03
CA VAL A 89 -0.90 9.19 -0.59
C VAL A 89 -0.71 8.34 -1.83
N ILE A 90 -1.43 7.22 -1.88
CA ILE A 90 -1.42 6.27 -3.00
C ILE A 90 -2.80 6.32 -3.66
N ALA A 91 -2.89 6.86 -4.87
CA ALA A 91 -4.14 6.98 -5.61
C ALA A 91 -4.18 6.03 -6.81
N HIS A 92 -5.37 5.59 -7.17
CA HIS A 92 -5.57 4.73 -8.34
C HIS A 92 -5.46 5.51 -9.64
N ILE A 93 -4.67 4.99 -10.58
CA ILE A 93 -4.56 5.58 -11.93
C ILE A 93 -5.93 5.65 -12.64
N GLU A 94 -6.84 4.75 -12.28
CA GLU A 94 -8.19 4.69 -12.82
C GLU A 94 -9.18 5.68 -12.18
N ALA A 95 -8.77 6.37 -11.10
CA ALA A 95 -9.62 7.29 -10.32
C ALA A 95 -9.16 8.75 -10.39
N VAL A 96 -8.07 9.03 -11.11
CA VAL A 96 -7.42 10.36 -11.17
C VAL A 96 -7.31 10.77 -12.63
N ASP A 97 -7.87 11.93 -12.97
CA ASP A 97 -7.86 12.46 -14.34
C ASP A 97 -6.52 13.13 -14.70
N ASP A 98 -5.91 13.88 -13.76
CA ASP A 98 -4.62 14.56 -13.95
C ASP A 98 -3.59 14.12 -12.90
N PHE A 99 -3.07 12.91 -13.08
CA PHE A 99 -2.07 12.33 -12.16
C PHE A 99 -0.78 13.14 -12.03
N PRO A 100 -0.20 13.74 -13.11
CA PRO A 100 0.96 14.61 -12.98
C PRO A 100 0.73 15.82 -12.06
N SER A 101 -0.43 16.45 -12.13
CA SER A 101 -0.79 17.55 -11.23
C SER A 101 -0.93 17.10 -9.79
N LEU A 102 -1.50 15.92 -9.55
CA LEU A 102 -1.60 15.32 -8.21
C LEU A 102 -0.21 15.04 -7.62
N ILE A 103 0.71 14.42 -8.37
CA ILE A 103 2.09 14.17 -7.93
C ILE A 103 2.77 15.48 -7.50
N LYS A 104 2.67 16.50 -8.36
CA LYS A 104 3.26 17.82 -8.07
C LYS A 104 2.67 18.46 -6.81
N ALA A 105 1.37 18.34 -6.60
CA ALA A 105 0.67 18.89 -5.44
C ALA A 105 1.13 18.16 -4.16
N LEU A 106 1.18 16.82 -4.16
CA LEU A 106 1.67 16.01 -3.04
C LEU A 106 3.11 16.39 -2.67
N HIS A 107 4.02 16.42 -3.65
CA HIS A 107 5.41 16.82 -3.41
C HIS A 107 5.52 18.27 -2.89
N GLY A 108 4.67 19.18 -3.38
CA GLY A 108 4.60 20.56 -2.90
C GLY A 108 4.21 20.67 -1.42
N ALA A 109 3.49 19.68 -0.91
CA ALA A 109 3.09 19.56 0.50
C ALA A 109 4.05 18.67 1.33
N ASN A 110 5.17 18.21 0.77
CA ASN A 110 6.11 17.24 1.37
C ASN A 110 5.46 15.89 1.69
N VAL A 111 4.49 15.46 0.90
CA VAL A 111 3.85 14.14 0.96
C VAL A 111 4.37 13.30 -0.21
N GLN A 112 4.69 12.04 0.06
CA GLN A 112 5.13 11.12 -0.99
C GLN A 112 3.96 10.75 -1.91
N ALA A 113 4.23 10.64 -3.21
CA ALA A 113 3.24 10.33 -4.24
C ALA A 113 3.34 8.86 -4.67
N GLY A 114 2.30 8.08 -4.39
CA GLY A 114 2.14 6.71 -4.85
C GLY A 114 1.07 6.61 -5.94
N CYS A 115 1.32 5.75 -6.92
CA CYS A 115 0.33 5.38 -7.92
C CYS A 115 0.01 3.89 -7.81
N VAL A 116 -1.27 3.56 -7.76
CA VAL A 116 -1.73 2.16 -7.75
C VAL A 116 -2.53 1.84 -9.00
N LEU A 117 -2.45 0.59 -9.44
CA LEU A 117 -3.21 0.10 -10.58
C LEU A 117 -3.85 -1.26 -10.29
N ASN A 118 -5.06 -1.43 -10.82
CA ASN A 118 -5.82 -2.68 -10.71
C ASN A 118 -5.16 -3.85 -11.46
N PRO A 119 -5.51 -5.11 -11.14
CA PRO A 119 -4.97 -6.27 -11.85
C PRO A 119 -5.19 -6.22 -13.36
N ALA A 120 -6.33 -5.68 -13.82
CA ALA A 120 -6.66 -5.60 -15.24
C ALA A 120 -6.01 -4.41 -15.98
N THR A 121 -5.54 -3.38 -15.27
CA THR A 121 -5.00 -2.16 -15.89
C THR A 121 -3.61 -2.39 -16.44
N PRO A 122 -3.32 -2.00 -17.71
CA PRO A 122 -2.01 -2.18 -18.31
C PRO A 122 -0.92 -1.36 -17.61
N VAL A 123 0.31 -1.87 -17.59
CA VAL A 123 1.49 -1.19 -17.03
C VAL A 123 1.77 0.16 -17.72
N ASP A 124 1.50 0.26 -19.01
CA ASP A 124 1.73 1.46 -19.82
C ASP A 124 0.96 2.68 -19.30
N SER A 125 -0.13 2.45 -18.57
CA SER A 125 -0.91 3.52 -17.93
C SER A 125 -0.11 4.31 -16.89
N VAL A 126 0.94 3.70 -16.31
CA VAL A 126 1.74 4.28 -15.21
C VAL A 126 3.19 4.53 -15.62
N MET A 127 3.70 3.84 -16.67
CA MET A 127 5.12 3.91 -17.05
C MET A 127 5.63 5.33 -17.28
N ASN A 128 4.83 6.22 -17.85
CA ASN A 128 5.22 7.60 -18.11
C ASN A 128 5.34 8.46 -16.84
N LEU A 129 4.75 8.01 -15.72
CA LEU A 129 4.78 8.70 -14.43
C LEU A 129 5.91 8.21 -13.54
N LEU A 130 6.53 7.07 -13.87
CA LEU A 130 7.44 6.34 -12.99
C LEU A 130 8.58 7.21 -12.44
N SER A 131 9.15 8.11 -13.28
CA SER A 131 10.26 8.97 -12.87
C SER A 131 9.88 10.06 -11.84
N GLU A 132 8.59 10.30 -11.67
CA GLU A 132 8.07 11.30 -10.73
C GLU A 132 7.49 10.67 -9.46
N LEU A 133 7.20 9.36 -9.49
CA LEU A 133 6.59 8.62 -8.38
C LEU A 133 7.61 8.20 -7.32
N ASP A 134 7.20 8.23 -6.05
CA ASP A 134 7.93 7.62 -4.93
C ASP A 134 7.63 6.13 -4.82
N LEU A 135 6.42 5.72 -5.22
CA LEU A 135 5.97 4.34 -5.11
C LEU A 135 4.99 3.97 -6.23
N VAL A 136 5.13 2.74 -6.73
CA VAL A 136 4.10 2.07 -7.53
C VAL A 136 3.56 0.88 -6.73
N LEU A 137 2.24 0.82 -6.58
CA LEU A 137 1.52 -0.29 -5.96
C LEU A 137 0.80 -1.12 -7.04
N VAL A 138 1.09 -2.41 -7.08
CA VAL A 138 0.39 -3.36 -7.94
C VAL A 138 -0.65 -4.11 -7.11
N MET A 139 -1.93 -3.98 -7.46
CA MET A 139 -2.98 -4.79 -6.86
C MET A 139 -2.90 -6.23 -7.35
N SER A 140 -2.86 -7.18 -6.43
CA SER A 140 -2.95 -8.64 -6.70
C SER A 140 -4.29 -9.25 -6.29
N VAL A 141 -5.29 -8.40 -6.08
CA VAL A 141 -6.72 -8.72 -5.92
C VAL A 141 -7.54 -7.58 -6.53
N VAL A 142 -8.82 -7.82 -6.79
CA VAL A 142 -9.74 -6.71 -7.10
C VAL A 142 -10.01 -5.91 -5.82
N PRO A 143 -9.78 -4.59 -5.80
CA PRO A 143 -9.98 -3.76 -4.62
C PRO A 143 -11.40 -3.85 -4.05
N GLY A 144 -11.52 -3.69 -2.71
CA GLY A 144 -12.82 -3.54 -2.08
C GLY A 144 -13.07 -4.39 -0.83
N LYS A 145 -12.29 -5.44 -0.57
CA LYS A 145 -12.39 -6.25 0.66
C LYS A 145 -11.10 -7.00 0.97
N GLY A 146 -10.85 -7.21 2.25
CA GLY A 146 -9.74 -8.05 2.71
C GLY A 146 -9.97 -9.55 2.51
N GLY A 147 -8.92 -10.35 2.72
CA GLY A 147 -9.00 -11.81 2.76
C GLY A 147 -9.22 -12.51 1.41
N GLN A 148 -9.03 -11.83 0.30
CA GLN A 148 -9.19 -12.40 -1.04
C GLN A 148 -8.02 -13.33 -1.42
N SER A 149 -8.25 -14.19 -2.42
CA SER A 149 -7.21 -15.04 -3.00
C SER A 149 -6.26 -14.21 -3.85
N PHE A 150 -4.97 -14.48 -3.70
CA PHE A 150 -3.91 -13.88 -4.50
C PHE A 150 -4.06 -14.22 -5.99
N MET A 151 -3.81 -13.26 -6.85
CA MET A 151 -3.85 -13.36 -8.32
C MET A 151 -2.42 -13.42 -8.88
N PRO A 152 -1.87 -14.63 -9.16
CA PRO A 152 -0.48 -14.76 -9.62
C PRO A 152 -0.24 -14.20 -11.03
N GLU A 153 -1.25 -14.00 -11.83
CA GLU A 153 -1.17 -13.40 -13.17
C GLU A 153 -0.61 -11.97 -13.19
N VAL A 154 -0.53 -11.30 -12.04
CA VAL A 154 0.11 -9.98 -11.94
C VAL A 154 1.65 -10.03 -11.97
N GLU A 155 2.26 -11.22 -11.93
CA GLU A 155 3.73 -11.39 -11.98
C GLU A 155 4.38 -10.60 -13.12
N ALA A 156 3.87 -10.75 -14.33
CA ALA A 156 4.43 -10.07 -15.50
C ALA A 156 4.43 -8.54 -15.34
N LYS A 157 3.41 -8.00 -14.68
CA LYS A 157 3.27 -6.57 -14.37
C LYS A 157 4.31 -6.12 -13.35
N VAL A 158 4.47 -6.87 -12.25
CA VAL A 158 5.46 -6.58 -11.20
C VAL A 158 6.87 -6.59 -11.79
N ARG A 159 7.23 -7.62 -12.58
CA ARG A 159 8.54 -7.72 -13.24
C ARG A 159 8.79 -6.59 -14.25
N ALA A 160 7.76 -6.15 -14.97
CA ALA A 160 7.87 -5.02 -15.89
C ALA A 160 8.21 -3.72 -15.15
N PHE A 161 7.53 -3.42 -14.04
CA PHE A 161 7.87 -2.27 -13.19
C PHE A 161 9.26 -2.41 -12.58
N ARG A 162 9.62 -3.58 -12.05
CA ARG A 162 10.97 -3.80 -11.50
C ARG A 162 12.05 -3.49 -12.53
N SER A 163 11.90 -4.03 -13.74
CA SER A 163 12.85 -3.77 -14.84
C SER A 163 12.96 -2.29 -15.20
N ALA A 164 11.83 -1.58 -15.26
CA ALA A 164 11.80 -0.15 -15.56
C ALA A 164 12.44 0.69 -14.45
N ILE A 165 12.14 0.38 -13.19
CA ILE A 165 12.74 1.05 -12.02
C ILE A 165 14.25 0.82 -11.98
N ASP A 166 14.72 -0.40 -12.21
CA ASP A 166 16.16 -0.71 -12.22
C ASP A 166 16.89 0.03 -13.36
N ALA A 167 16.28 0.11 -14.54
CA ALA A 167 16.82 0.87 -15.66
C ALA A 167 16.87 2.38 -15.35
N GLN A 168 15.83 2.93 -14.70
CA GLN A 168 15.76 4.32 -14.25
C GLN A 168 16.90 4.63 -13.26
N VAL A 169 17.06 3.77 -12.24
CA VAL A 169 18.13 3.93 -11.22
C VAL A 169 19.50 3.79 -11.85
N ALA A 170 19.71 2.84 -12.75
CA ALA A 170 20.97 2.68 -13.47
C ALA A 170 21.34 3.91 -14.33
N ALA A 171 20.32 4.64 -14.81
CA ALA A 171 20.50 5.91 -15.52
C ALA A 171 20.70 7.12 -14.60
N GLY A 172 20.79 6.93 -13.28
CA GLY A 172 20.93 8.00 -12.28
C GLY A 172 19.62 8.70 -11.94
N GLY A 173 18.48 8.10 -12.29
CA GLY A 173 17.15 8.61 -11.95
C GLY A 173 16.74 8.28 -10.51
N ARG A 174 15.54 8.71 -10.15
CA ARG A 174 14.92 8.52 -8.83
C ARG A 174 14.74 7.04 -8.49
N VAL A 175 14.84 6.70 -7.22
CA VAL A 175 14.44 5.39 -6.70
C VAL A 175 12.92 5.43 -6.46
N THR A 176 12.18 4.60 -7.17
CA THR A 176 10.74 4.38 -6.96
C THR A 176 10.57 3.03 -6.28
N LYS A 177 9.86 2.98 -5.14
CA LYS A 177 9.57 1.70 -4.47
C LYS A 177 8.47 0.93 -5.22
N LEU A 178 8.59 -0.39 -5.25
CA LEU A 178 7.60 -1.29 -5.84
C LEU A 178 6.89 -2.07 -4.73
N MET A 179 5.60 -1.82 -4.58
CA MET A 179 4.73 -2.42 -3.57
C MET A 179 3.73 -3.37 -4.22
N ILE A 180 3.30 -4.39 -3.51
CA ILE A 180 2.20 -5.28 -3.91
C ILE A 180 1.19 -5.38 -2.79
N ASP A 181 -0.11 -5.38 -3.13
CA ASP A 181 -1.20 -5.57 -2.19
C ASP A 181 -2.23 -6.56 -2.70
N GLY A 182 -2.59 -7.48 -1.82
CA GLY A 182 -3.67 -8.44 -2.01
C GLY A 182 -3.27 -9.90 -1.85
N GLY A 183 -3.82 -10.56 -0.85
CA GLY A 183 -3.72 -12.00 -0.66
C GLY A 183 -2.33 -12.55 -0.30
N ILE A 184 -1.41 -11.70 0.15
CA ILE A 184 -0.06 -12.11 0.56
C ILE A 184 -0.12 -12.86 1.90
N LYS A 185 0.60 -13.99 1.97
CA LYS A 185 0.73 -14.85 3.15
C LYS A 185 2.11 -15.55 3.13
N ASP A 186 2.43 -16.25 4.21
CA ASP A 186 3.66 -17.02 4.36
C ASP A 186 3.97 -17.96 3.16
N HIS A 187 2.94 -18.67 2.66
CA HIS A 187 3.12 -19.66 1.58
C HIS A 187 3.40 -19.06 0.19
N ASN A 188 3.14 -17.77 -0.04
CA ASN A 188 3.40 -17.10 -1.33
C ASN A 188 4.39 -15.94 -1.23
N ALA A 189 4.80 -15.52 -0.03
CA ALA A 189 5.71 -14.41 0.19
C ALA A 189 7.05 -14.58 -0.54
N ALA A 190 7.66 -15.77 -0.48
CA ALA A 190 8.91 -16.07 -1.18
C ALA A 190 8.79 -15.87 -2.70
N MET A 191 7.73 -16.41 -3.28
CA MET A 191 7.44 -16.28 -4.73
C MET A 191 7.32 -14.81 -5.14
N VAL A 192 6.57 -14.03 -4.37
CA VAL A 192 6.35 -12.60 -4.67
C VAL A 192 7.64 -11.80 -4.50
N ALA A 193 8.48 -12.14 -3.51
CA ALA A 193 9.80 -11.51 -3.34
C ALA A 193 10.72 -11.74 -4.55
N GLU A 194 10.69 -12.92 -5.17
CA GLU A 194 11.45 -13.24 -6.39
C GLU A 194 11.02 -12.40 -7.61
N TRP A 195 9.84 -11.79 -7.57
CA TRP A 195 9.39 -10.87 -8.61
C TRP A 195 10.05 -9.49 -8.52
N GLY A 196 10.74 -9.20 -7.39
CA GLY A 196 11.52 -7.99 -7.18
C GLY A 196 10.74 -6.84 -6.54
N ILE A 197 9.74 -7.13 -5.70
CA ILE A 197 9.07 -6.13 -4.89
C ILE A 197 9.96 -5.62 -3.76
N ASP A 198 9.73 -4.38 -3.34
CA ASP A 198 10.37 -3.77 -2.18
C ASP A 198 9.50 -3.94 -0.93
N ILE A 199 8.16 -3.87 -1.08
CA ILE A 199 7.20 -3.86 0.02
C ILE A 199 6.03 -4.82 -0.28
N ALA A 200 5.65 -5.61 0.71
CA ALA A 200 4.46 -6.46 0.70
C ALA A 200 3.41 -5.96 1.70
N VAL A 201 2.22 -5.61 1.22
CA VAL A 201 1.08 -5.33 2.09
C VAL A 201 0.43 -6.65 2.51
N VAL A 202 0.34 -6.86 3.81
CA VAL A 202 -0.19 -8.10 4.38
C VAL A 202 -1.34 -7.80 5.34
N GLY A 203 -2.56 -8.15 4.95
CA GLY A 203 -3.75 -8.05 5.81
C GLY A 203 -3.93 -9.32 6.65
N SER A 204 -4.82 -10.20 6.23
CA SER A 204 -5.20 -11.42 6.95
C SER A 204 -4.08 -12.46 7.13
N GLY A 205 -2.98 -12.31 6.41
CA GLY A 205 -1.76 -13.09 6.65
C GLY A 205 -1.05 -12.70 7.93
N LEU A 206 -1.17 -11.43 8.33
CA LEU A 206 -0.51 -10.86 9.51
C LEU A 206 -1.47 -10.67 10.68
N ILE A 207 -2.65 -10.08 10.42
CA ILE A 207 -3.67 -9.79 11.44
C ILE A 207 -4.77 -10.85 11.34
N ASN A 208 -4.76 -11.82 12.27
CA ASN A 208 -5.75 -12.90 12.33
C ASN A 208 -5.81 -13.50 13.76
N GLU A 209 -6.80 -14.36 14.01
CA GLU A 209 -7.03 -14.99 15.32
C GLU A 209 -6.18 -16.26 15.58
N ARG A 210 -5.32 -16.67 14.61
CA ARG A 210 -4.59 -17.95 14.71
C ARG A 210 -3.30 -17.82 15.50
N ALA A 211 -2.62 -16.67 15.40
CA ALA A 211 -1.35 -16.38 16.03
C ALA A 211 -1.19 -14.87 16.25
N THR A 212 -0.25 -14.48 17.09
CA THR A 212 0.13 -13.08 17.28
C THR A 212 0.72 -12.46 16.01
N ILE A 213 0.70 -11.14 15.92
CA ILE A 213 1.34 -10.42 14.80
C ILE A 213 2.83 -10.78 14.71
N ALA A 214 3.53 -10.88 15.84
CA ALA A 214 4.94 -11.24 15.87
C ALA A 214 5.21 -12.65 15.31
N GLU A 215 4.38 -13.65 15.65
CA GLU A 215 4.49 -15.01 15.12
C GLU A 215 4.20 -15.07 13.61
N ASN A 216 3.13 -14.40 13.17
CA ASN A 216 2.77 -14.32 11.76
C ASN A 216 3.86 -13.59 10.95
N LEU A 217 4.40 -12.48 11.47
CA LEU A 217 5.51 -11.75 10.85
C LEU A 217 6.77 -12.60 10.77
N GLY A 218 7.06 -13.37 11.84
CA GLY A 218 8.17 -14.31 11.85
C GLY A 218 8.06 -15.37 10.75
N ALA A 219 6.87 -15.94 10.54
CA ALA A 219 6.62 -16.90 9.46
C ALA A 219 6.81 -16.28 8.06
N ILE A 220 6.29 -15.07 7.85
CA ILE A 220 6.44 -14.33 6.58
C ILE A 220 7.93 -13.98 6.36
N ASN A 221 8.64 -13.47 7.38
CA ASN A 221 10.05 -13.12 7.28
C ASN A 221 10.93 -14.36 7.00
N ALA A 222 10.63 -15.50 7.61
CA ALA A 222 11.30 -16.76 7.30
C ALA A 222 11.11 -17.18 5.84
N ALA A 223 9.88 -17.01 5.28
CA ALA A 223 9.61 -17.25 3.87
C ALA A 223 10.35 -16.26 2.95
N LEU A 224 10.57 -15.03 3.41
CA LEU A 224 11.35 -14.00 2.71
C LEU A 224 12.87 -14.16 2.84
N GLY A 225 13.35 -15.15 3.59
CA GLY A 225 14.78 -15.39 3.80
C GLY A 225 15.46 -14.40 4.75
N LYS A 226 14.71 -13.84 5.67
CA LYS A 226 15.17 -12.89 6.71
C LYS A 226 15.44 -13.59 8.04
#